data_08a10bce8823a5858310072d6be97d63
#
_entry.id   08a10bce8823a5858310072d6be97d63
#
_cell.length_a   1.000
_cell.length_b   1.000
_cell.length_c   1.000
_cell.angle_alpha   90.00
_cell.angle_beta   90.00
_cell.angle_gamma   90.00
#
_symmetry.space_group_name_H-M   'P 1'
#
loop_
_entity.id
_entity.type
_entity.pdbx_description
1 polymer ?
#
loop_
_entity_poly.entity_id
_entity_poly.type
_entity_poly.pdbx_seq_one_letter_code
_entity_poly.pdbx_strand_id
1 'polypeptide(L)'
;MKNNIEVYKYYSGKLGKKIYNAPAQRKTPINQLKYQDQKASRICGWKIAENFTKDDLWLTLTYPARQPIEPEKARKDISLFLAYLRRAYKKENIELKYIYTAGRTKRGMVHFHMLVNKFDTTIIANLWRKISGGGMSFKHLFLNEYGYVNYKKIADYLIKNSQETFYRKDRIHKKRFCASLNLVMPEIRKQLIKAKGWKLNPSSIKGYLVDKNSIYNGYGWLDNGEHWDCCRVQRYTLIHIGVICNRRRTKKHSLPSMPEIFSEDNWWEERGDDI
;
A
#
# COMPACT_ATOMS: atom_id res chain seq x y z
N MET A 1 7.51 -5.94 -10.56
CA MET A 1 8.10 -6.75 -9.45
C MET A 1 9.27 -7.52 -10.05
N LYS A 2 10.48 -7.03 -9.85
CA LYS A 2 11.66 -7.57 -10.57
C LYS A 2 11.91 -9.06 -10.34
N ASN A 3 11.42 -9.64 -9.21
CA ASN A 3 11.70 -11.02 -8.85
C ASN A 3 10.48 -11.83 -8.39
N ASN A 4 9.27 -11.29 -8.45
CA ASN A 4 8.07 -11.97 -7.98
C ASN A 4 6.91 -11.77 -8.94
N ILE A 5 6.00 -12.74 -9.00
CA ILE A 5 4.76 -12.66 -9.78
C ILE A 5 3.60 -12.79 -8.82
N GLU A 6 2.72 -11.79 -8.78
CA GLU A 6 1.44 -11.90 -8.09
C GLU A 6 0.39 -12.45 -9.05
N VAL A 7 -0.21 -13.58 -8.69
CA VAL A 7 -1.26 -14.23 -9.48
C VAL A 7 -2.61 -13.98 -8.84
N TYR A 8 -3.56 -13.51 -9.64
CA TYR A 8 -4.94 -13.29 -9.23
C TYR A 8 -5.87 -13.98 -10.21
N LYS A 9 -6.56 -15.03 -9.76
CA LYS A 9 -7.55 -15.79 -10.53
C LYS A 9 -8.96 -15.51 -10.01
N TYR A 10 -9.90 -15.35 -10.89
CA TYR A 10 -11.29 -15.12 -10.53
C TYR A 10 -12.24 -15.64 -11.62
N TYR A 11 -13.46 -15.98 -11.22
CA TYR A 11 -14.53 -16.25 -12.16
C TYR A 11 -15.20 -14.94 -12.56
N SER A 12 -15.39 -14.73 -13.86
CA SER A 12 -16.16 -13.61 -14.38
C SER A 12 -17.30 -14.13 -15.24
N GLY A 13 -18.52 -13.84 -14.83
CA GLY A 13 -19.71 -14.22 -15.58
C GLY A 13 -19.94 -13.40 -16.86
N LYS A 14 -19.23 -12.27 -17.02
CA LYS A 14 -19.47 -11.31 -18.13
C LYS A 14 -18.19 -10.89 -18.84
N LEU A 15 -17.39 -11.86 -19.29
CA LEU A 15 -16.22 -11.57 -20.12
C LEU A 15 -16.65 -10.97 -21.47
N GLY A 16 -16.23 -9.73 -21.75
CA GLY A 16 -16.39 -9.09 -23.07
C GLY A 16 -17.61 -8.19 -23.26
N LYS A 17 -18.46 -7.98 -22.25
CA LYS A 17 -19.57 -7.02 -22.35
C LYS A 17 -19.08 -5.60 -21.98
N LYS A 18 -19.34 -4.61 -22.85
CA LYS A 18 -19.17 -3.19 -22.51
C LYS A 18 -20.21 -2.81 -21.45
N ILE A 19 -19.72 -2.17 -20.38
CA ILE A 19 -20.53 -1.79 -19.24
C ILE A 19 -20.71 -0.28 -19.30
N TYR A 20 -21.96 0.17 -19.36
CA TYR A 20 -22.30 1.60 -19.22
C TYR A 20 -22.56 1.89 -17.74
N ASN A 21 -21.70 2.72 -17.15
CA ASN A 21 -21.90 3.20 -15.79
C ASN A 21 -22.85 4.41 -15.80
N ALA A 22 -24.06 4.22 -15.33
CA ALA A 22 -24.87 5.37 -14.92
C ALA A 22 -24.28 5.95 -13.61
N PRO A 23 -24.22 7.28 -13.45
CA PRO A 23 -23.74 7.90 -12.21
C PRO A 23 -24.62 7.47 -11.05
N ALA A 24 -24.06 6.72 -10.10
CA ALA A 24 -24.79 6.25 -8.94
C ALA A 24 -24.97 7.38 -7.92
N GLN A 25 -26.20 7.82 -7.71
CA GLN A 25 -26.59 8.75 -6.65
C GLN A 25 -26.78 8.08 -5.27
N ARG A 26 -26.53 6.77 -5.14
CA ARG A 26 -26.76 6.00 -3.90
C ARG A 26 -25.53 5.97 -3.00
N LYS A 27 -25.77 5.92 -1.67
CA LYS A 27 -24.70 5.64 -0.70
C LYS A 27 -23.97 4.34 -1.10
N THR A 28 -22.65 4.40 -1.12
CA THR A 28 -21.82 3.26 -1.48
C THR A 28 -21.97 2.14 -0.42
N PRO A 29 -22.37 0.92 -0.80
CA PRO A 29 -22.49 -0.18 0.16
C PRO A 29 -21.16 -0.48 0.87
N ILE A 30 -21.21 -0.93 2.11
CA ILE A 30 -20.05 -1.25 2.93
C ILE A 30 -19.08 -2.24 2.23
N ASN A 31 -19.62 -3.24 1.55
CA ASN A 31 -18.82 -4.21 0.81
C ASN A 31 -18.06 -3.57 -0.36
N GLN A 32 -18.65 -2.57 -1.00
CA GLN A 32 -17.98 -1.80 -2.06
C GLN A 32 -16.85 -0.94 -1.50
N LEU A 33 -17.03 -0.33 -0.32
CA LEU A 33 -15.97 0.42 0.37
C LEU A 33 -14.79 -0.50 0.71
N LYS A 34 -15.05 -1.66 1.30
CA LYS A 34 -14.02 -2.68 1.59
C LYS A 34 -13.24 -3.09 0.35
N TYR A 35 -13.95 -3.35 -0.75
CA TYR A 35 -13.31 -3.68 -2.03
C TYR A 35 -12.44 -2.54 -2.56
N GLN A 36 -12.93 -1.30 -2.50
CA GLN A 36 -12.16 -0.14 -2.94
C GLN A 36 -10.89 0.06 -2.11
N ASP A 37 -10.94 -0.21 -0.80
CA ASP A 37 -9.77 -0.17 0.05
C ASP A 37 -8.77 -1.29 -0.28
N GLN A 38 -9.25 -2.52 -0.50
CA GLN A 38 -8.42 -3.63 -0.96
C GLN A 38 -7.78 -3.35 -2.34
N LYS A 39 -8.54 -2.74 -3.27
CA LYS A 39 -8.03 -2.32 -4.58
C LYS A 39 -6.95 -1.24 -4.42
N ALA A 40 -7.18 -0.25 -3.56
CA ALA A 40 -6.21 0.81 -3.29
C ALA A 40 -4.93 0.26 -2.65
N SER A 41 -5.06 -0.65 -1.67
CA SER A 41 -3.92 -1.33 -1.04
C SER A 41 -3.11 -2.12 -2.06
N ARG A 42 -3.76 -2.89 -2.94
CA ARG A 42 -3.08 -3.66 -3.98
C ARG A 42 -2.31 -2.75 -4.95
N ILE A 43 -2.94 -1.69 -5.45
CA ILE A 43 -2.27 -0.73 -6.36
C ILE A 43 -1.10 -0.04 -5.65
N CYS A 44 -1.28 0.35 -4.39
CA CYS A 44 -0.21 0.91 -3.57
C CYS A 44 0.95 -0.08 -3.41
N GLY A 45 0.64 -1.34 -3.09
CA GLY A 45 1.63 -2.42 -2.96
C GLY A 45 2.42 -2.65 -4.24
N TRP A 46 1.77 -2.66 -5.40
CA TRP A 46 2.44 -2.78 -6.69
C TRP A 46 3.41 -1.62 -6.95
N LYS A 47 2.99 -0.39 -6.65
CA LYS A 47 3.87 0.79 -6.76
C LYS A 47 5.07 0.69 -5.81
N ILE A 48 4.87 0.20 -4.58
CA ILE A 48 5.96 0.00 -3.62
C ILE A 48 6.94 -1.05 -4.15
N ALA A 49 6.43 -2.19 -4.61
CA ALA A 49 7.25 -3.32 -5.06
C ALA A 49 8.15 -2.99 -6.26
N GLU A 50 7.70 -2.11 -7.18
CA GLU A 50 8.47 -1.73 -8.37
C GLU A 50 9.47 -0.60 -8.13
N ASN A 51 9.21 0.27 -7.14
CA ASN A 51 9.93 1.53 -7.04
C ASN A 51 10.79 1.68 -5.79
N PHE A 52 10.53 0.86 -4.75
CA PHE A 52 11.22 1.01 -3.47
C PHE A 52 12.01 -0.25 -3.10
N THR A 53 13.12 -0.04 -2.41
CA THR A 53 14.07 -1.05 -1.96
C THR A 53 14.18 -1.04 -0.43
N LYS A 54 14.95 -1.97 0.14
CA LYS A 54 15.21 -2.04 1.59
C LYS A 54 15.94 -0.81 2.15
N ASP A 55 16.67 -0.09 1.29
CA ASP A 55 17.48 1.07 1.69
C ASP A 55 16.67 2.38 1.70
N ASP A 56 15.44 2.33 1.19
CA ASP A 56 14.53 3.46 1.17
C ASP A 56 13.86 3.67 2.52
N LEU A 57 13.23 4.83 2.72
CA LEU A 57 12.82 5.32 4.02
C LEU A 57 11.30 5.30 4.18
N TRP A 58 10.88 4.80 5.34
CA TRP A 58 9.55 5.05 5.90
C TRP A 58 9.63 6.24 6.85
N LEU A 59 8.88 7.28 6.58
CA LEU A 59 8.81 8.48 7.40
C LEU A 59 7.45 8.58 8.09
N THR A 60 7.46 9.09 9.31
CA THR A 60 6.27 9.58 9.99
C THR A 60 6.48 11.06 10.30
N LEU A 61 5.67 11.92 9.68
CA LEU A 61 5.72 13.37 9.85
C LEU A 61 4.59 13.79 10.79
N THR A 62 4.91 14.49 11.85
CA THR A 62 3.97 14.92 12.88
C THR A 62 3.98 16.41 13.06
N TYR A 63 2.87 16.97 13.54
CA TYR A 63 2.78 18.35 13.99
C TYR A 63 3.06 18.46 15.50
N PRO A 64 3.39 19.68 16.00
CA PRO A 64 3.48 19.91 17.44
C PRO A 64 2.15 19.57 18.15
N ALA A 65 2.26 18.98 19.34
CA ALA A 65 1.10 18.40 20.07
C ALA A 65 0.08 19.42 20.62
N ARG A 66 0.26 20.71 20.35
CA ARG A 66 -0.49 21.77 21.05
C ARG A 66 -1.84 22.15 20.45
N GLN A 67 -2.05 21.92 19.15
CA GLN A 67 -3.30 22.32 18.48
C GLN A 67 -3.67 21.36 17.33
N PRO A 68 -4.98 21.07 17.14
CA PRO A 68 -5.46 20.41 15.95
C PRO A 68 -5.12 21.24 14.70
N ILE A 69 -4.67 20.58 13.65
CA ILE A 69 -4.32 21.24 12.38
C ILE A 69 -5.50 21.11 11.42
N GLU A 70 -5.90 22.24 10.87
CA GLU A 70 -6.94 22.31 9.85
C GLU A 70 -6.53 21.53 8.59
N PRO A 71 -7.46 20.79 7.95
CA PRO A 71 -7.19 20.00 6.75
C PRO A 71 -6.56 20.79 5.60
N GLU A 72 -6.96 22.06 5.44
CA GLU A 72 -6.40 22.90 4.39
C GLU A 72 -4.95 23.30 4.67
N LYS A 73 -4.63 23.63 5.91
CA LYS A 73 -3.25 23.89 6.34
C LYS A 73 -2.40 22.64 6.12
N ALA A 74 -2.88 21.48 6.56
CA ALA A 74 -2.15 20.23 6.37
C ALA A 74 -1.86 19.93 4.88
N ARG A 75 -2.81 20.23 3.97
CA ARG A 75 -2.60 20.11 2.51
C ARG A 75 -1.54 21.08 2.00
N LYS A 76 -1.57 22.34 2.44
CA LYS A 76 -0.58 23.35 2.06
C LYS A 76 0.81 22.96 2.53
N ASP A 77 0.94 22.56 3.79
CA ASP A 77 2.23 22.20 4.41
C ASP A 77 2.86 20.98 3.72
N ILE A 78 2.10 19.89 3.47
CA ILE A 78 2.65 18.72 2.78
C ILE A 78 3.01 19.02 1.32
N SER A 79 2.25 19.88 0.64
CA SER A 79 2.55 20.29 -0.73
C SER A 79 3.83 21.12 -0.79
N LEU A 80 4.02 22.04 0.14
CA LEU A 80 5.23 22.86 0.27
C LEU A 80 6.45 22.01 0.62
N PHE A 81 6.27 21.07 1.56
CA PHE A 81 7.30 20.11 1.92
C PHE A 81 7.77 19.30 0.71
N LEU A 82 6.83 18.74 -0.08
CA LEU A 82 7.17 18.00 -1.29
C LEU A 82 7.87 18.87 -2.34
N ALA A 83 7.52 20.14 -2.44
CA ALA A 83 8.20 21.06 -3.36
C ALA A 83 9.66 21.31 -2.94
N TYR A 84 9.92 21.54 -1.65
CA TYR A 84 11.29 21.71 -1.15
C TYR A 84 12.08 20.40 -1.20
N LEU A 85 11.46 19.29 -0.85
CA LEU A 85 12.09 17.98 -0.92
C LEU A 85 12.52 17.64 -2.35
N ARG A 86 11.66 17.91 -3.35
CA ARG A 86 12.00 17.73 -4.76
C ARG A 86 13.19 18.58 -5.19
N ARG A 87 13.30 19.83 -4.69
CA ARG A 87 14.46 20.69 -4.96
C ARG A 87 15.74 20.14 -4.32
N ALA A 88 15.65 19.61 -3.08
CA ALA A 88 16.78 18.99 -2.41
C ALA A 88 17.29 17.75 -3.17
N TYR A 89 16.41 16.85 -3.55
CA TYR A 89 16.76 15.67 -4.36
C TYR A 89 17.39 16.05 -5.70
N LYS A 90 16.84 17.08 -6.38
CA LYS A 90 17.37 17.56 -7.67
C LYS A 90 18.79 18.10 -7.56
N LYS A 91 19.19 18.72 -6.44
CA LYS A 91 20.55 19.18 -6.22
C LYS A 91 21.57 18.04 -6.21
N GLU A 92 21.16 16.86 -5.75
CA GLU A 92 21.97 15.62 -5.73
C GLU A 92 21.79 14.78 -7.01
N ASN A 93 21.14 15.32 -8.06
CA ASN A 93 20.80 14.60 -9.31
C ASN A 93 19.97 13.32 -9.08
N ILE A 94 19.16 13.29 -8.04
CA ILE A 94 18.26 12.17 -7.71
C ILE A 94 16.81 12.58 -8.01
N GLU A 95 16.04 11.72 -8.64
CA GLU A 95 14.59 11.91 -8.76
C GLU A 95 13.89 11.49 -7.48
N LEU A 96 13.09 12.40 -6.91
CA LEU A 96 12.24 12.09 -5.76
C LEU A 96 11.12 11.12 -6.15
N LYS A 97 11.08 9.96 -5.48
CA LYS A 97 9.97 9.02 -5.50
C LYS A 97 9.31 8.99 -4.14
N TYR A 98 7.98 9.07 -4.11
CA TYR A 98 7.25 9.03 -2.83
C TYR A 98 5.86 8.42 -2.97
N ILE A 99 5.38 7.86 -1.85
CA ILE A 99 3.98 7.51 -1.60
C ILE A 99 3.67 8.00 -0.20
N TYR A 100 2.53 8.68 0.01
CA TYR A 100 2.12 9.08 1.35
C TYR A 100 0.61 8.99 1.57
N THR A 101 0.25 8.89 2.85
CA THR A 101 -1.12 8.98 3.35
C THR A 101 -1.18 9.96 4.51
N ALA A 102 -2.35 10.57 4.69
CA ALA A 102 -2.64 11.38 5.86
C ALA A 102 -3.48 10.55 6.84
N GLY A 103 -3.10 10.54 8.10
CA GLY A 103 -3.81 9.92 9.20
C GLY A 103 -4.16 10.92 10.30
N ARG A 104 -5.04 10.50 11.21
CA ARG A 104 -5.29 11.19 12.47
C ARG A 104 -5.10 10.24 13.63
N THR A 105 -4.52 10.71 14.71
CA THR A 105 -4.47 9.96 15.96
C THR A 105 -5.85 9.94 16.63
N LYS A 106 -6.07 9.08 17.62
CA LYS A 106 -7.29 9.09 18.46
C LYS A 106 -7.61 10.47 19.08
N ARG A 107 -6.57 11.32 19.28
CA ARG A 107 -6.70 12.70 19.76
C ARG A 107 -6.96 13.71 18.64
N GLY A 108 -7.22 13.28 17.40
CA GLY A 108 -7.46 14.13 16.23
C GLY A 108 -6.23 14.76 15.59
N MET A 109 -5.02 14.48 16.09
CA MET A 109 -3.79 15.07 15.55
C MET A 109 -3.44 14.50 14.19
N VAL A 110 -3.22 15.38 13.22
CA VAL A 110 -2.80 15.01 11.87
C VAL A 110 -1.35 14.52 11.85
N HIS A 111 -1.12 13.46 11.10
CA HIS A 111 0.21 12.96 10.77
C HIS A 111 0.24 12.43 9.35
N PHE A 112 1.45 12.33 8.77
CA PHE A 112 1.63 11.72 7.46
C PHE A 112 2.56 10.51 7.59
N HIS A 113 2.14 9.39 7.00
CA HIS A 113 3.04 8.28 6.73
C HIS A 113 3.49 8.37 5.28
N MET A 114 4.80 8.33 5.07
CA MET A 114 5.39 8.54 3.74
C MET A 114 6.51 7.56 3.48
N LEU A 115 6.52 6.98 2.29
CA LEU A 115 7.69 6.32 1.73
C LEU A 115 8.41 7.31 0.81
N VAL A 116 9.72 7.36 0.93
CA VAL A 116 10.59 8.10 0.00
C VAL A 116 11.80 7.25 -0.34
N ASN A 117 12.32 7.42 -1.55
CA ASN A 117 13.62 6.81 -1.89
C ASN A 117 14.73 7.42 -1.02
N LYS A 118 15.80 6.64 -0.82
CA LYS A 118 16.94 6.96 0.05
C LYS A 118 17.46 8.40 -0.13
N PHE A 119 17.58 9.11 0.97
CA PHE A 119 18.13 10.48 1.02
C PHE A 119 18.62 10.80 2.43
N ASP A 120 19.28 11.95 2.60
CA ASP A 120 19.71 12.44 3.91
C ASP A 120 18.52 12.76 4.81
N THR A 121 18.40 12.03 5.91
CA THR A 121 17.28 12.15 6.85
C THR A 121 17.33 13.46 7.63
N THR A 122 18.50 14.06 7.82
CA THR A 122 18.68 15.36 8.50
C THR A 122 18.10 16.47 7.65
N ILE A 123 18.36 16.44 6.34
CA ILE A 123 17.79 17.41 5.40
C ILE A 123 16.25 17.28 5.38
N ILE A 124 15.74 16.06 5.28
CA ILE A 124 14.28 15.80 5.29
C ILE A 124 13.65 16.34 6.58
N ALA A 125 14.24 16.03 7.75
CA ALA A 125 13.72 16.45 9.05
C ALA A 125 13.71 17.97 9.20
N ASN A 126 14.79 18.64 8.78
CA ASN A 126 14.91 20.11 8.86
C ASN A 126 13.88 20.80 7.94
N LEU A 127 13.64 20.27 6.75
CA LEU A 127 12.61 20.79 5.84
C LEU A 127 11.22 20.68 6.46
N TRP A 128 10.89 19.53 7.05
CA TRP A 128 9.58 19.36 7.70
C TRP A 128 9.43 20.28 8.92
N ARG A 129 10.45 20.34 9.78
CA ARG A 129 10.45 21.20 10.96
C ARG A 129 10.27 22.67 10.60
N LYS A 130 10.94 23.15 9.55
CA LYS A 130 10.84 24.54 9.06
C LYS A 130 9.41 24.89 8.64
N ILE A 131 8.66 23.96 8.05
CA ILE A 131 7.33 24.19 7.51
C ILE A 131 6.25 24.04 8.59
N SER A 132 6.32 22.97 9.38
CA SER A 132 5.26 22.57 10.29
C SER A 132 5.54 22.89 11.76
N GLY A 133 6.78 23.16 12.12
CA GLY A 133 7.24 23.19 13.51
C GLY A 133 7.26 21.80 14.17
N GLY A 134 6.90 20.76 13.44
CA GLY A 134 6.75 19.40 13.96
C GLY A 134 7.99 18.53 13.86
N GLY A 135 7.82 17.27 14.22
CA GLY A 135 8.86 16.25 14.21
C GLY A 135 8.76 15.27 13.04
N MET A 136 9.87 14.58 12.82
CA MET A 136 9.94 13.46 11.90
C MET A 136 10.60 12.28 12.59
N SER A 137 10.03 11.10 12.44
CA SER A 137 10.72 9.83 12.68
C SER A 137 10.88 9.05 11.38
N PHE A 138 11.91 8.22 11.30
CA PHE A 138 12.13 7.39 10.13
C PHE A 138 12.52 5.96 10.51
N LYS A 139 12.28 5.04 9.59
CA LYS A 139 12.70 3.63 9.65
C LYS A 139 13.05 3.16 8.24
N HIS A 140 13.91 2.16 8.13
CA HIS A 140 14.08 1.43 6.88
C HIS A 140 12.86 0.56 6.59
N LEU A 141 12.66 0.23 5.31
CA LEU A 141 11.49 -0.56 4.93
C LEU A 141 11.56 -1.98 5.49
N PHE A 142 10.41 -2.50 5.90
CA PHE A 142 10.31 -3.85 6.45
C PHE A 142 10.60 -4.91 5.39
N LEU A 143 11.44 -5.86 5.75
CA LEU A 143 11.70 -7.03 4.93
C LEU A 143 10.79 -8.19 5.35
N ASN A 144 10.34 -8.97 4.38
CA ASN A 144 9.68 -10.23 4.65
C ASN A 144 10.70 -11.34 4.97
N GLU A 145 10.20 -12.56 5.24
CA GLU A 145 11.02 -13.73 5.52
C GLU A 145 11.97 -14.10 4.38
N TYR A 146 11.74 -13.64 3.17
CA TYR A 146 12.59 -13.84 1.99
C TYR A 146 13.60 -12.70 1.76
N GLY A 147 13.69 -11.73 2.68
CA GLY A 147 14.69 -10.65 2.65
C GLY A 147 14.43 -9.54 1.63
N TYR A 148 13.20 -9.38 1.13
CA TYR A 148 12.79 -8.26 0.30
C TYR A 148 11.66 -7.44 0.96
N VAL A 149 11.46 -6.24 0.48
CA VAL A 149 10.48 -5.30 1.04
C VAL A 149 9.09 -5.95 1.11
N ASN A 150 8.49 -5.96 2.30
CA ASN A 150 7.13 -6.47 2.49
C ASN A 150 6.10 -5.43 2.05
N TYR A 151 6.05 -5.21 0.71
CA TYR A 151 5.21 -4.20 0.08
C TYR A 151 3.72 -4.35 0.43
N LYS A 152 3.23 -5.57 0.63
CA LYS A 152 1.83 -5.83 0.96
C LYS A 152 1.48 -5.31 2.34
N LYS A 153 2.24 -5.69 3.38
CA LYS A 153 2.02 -5.19 4.74
C LYS A 153 2.14 -3.67 4.82
N ILE A 154 3.10 -3.08 4.11
CA ILE A 154 3.29 -1.63 4.05
C ILE A 154 2.07 -0.95 3.42
N ALA A 155 1.58 -1.46 2.29
CA ALA A 155 0.43 -0.92 1.60
C ALA A 155 -0.86 -1.04 2.45
N ASP A 156 -1.09 -2.20 3.06
CA ASP A 156 -2.25 -2.42 3.94
C ASP A 156 -2.23 -1.44 5.11
N TYR A 157 -1.06 -1.23 5.73
CA TYR A 157 -0.89 -0.26 6.80
C TYR A 157 -1.19 1.17 6.35
N LEU A 158 -0.66 1.60 5.19
CA LEU A 158 -0.92 2.93 4.63
C LEU A 158 -2.41 3.17 4.40
N ILE A 159 -3.10 2.20 3.79
CA ILE A 159 -4.52 2.33 3.49
C ILE A 159 -5.35 2.32 4.79
N LYS A 160 -5.05 1.42 5.73
CA LYS A 160 -5.73 1.38 7.04
C LYS A 160 -5.63 2.74 7.76
N ASN A 161 -4.43 3.32 7.85
CA ASN A 161 -4.24 4.61 8.51
C ASN A 161 -4.95 5.77 7.80
N SER A 162 -5.17 5.67 6.49
CA SER A 162 -5.89 6.70 5.76
C SER A 162 -7.42 6.59 5.88
N GLN A 163 -7.97 5.45 6.28
CA GLN A 163 -9.42 5.20 6.31
C GLN A 163 -10.15 6.19 7.20
N GLU A 164 -9.68 6.42 8.42
CA GLU A 164 -10.32 7.33 9.37
C GLU A 164 -10.41 8.78 8.84
N THR A 165 -9.42 9.20 8.06
CA THR A 165 -9.41 10.55 7.48
C THR A 165 -10.13 10.62 6.14
N PHE A 166 -10.05 9.56 5.33
CA PHE A 166 -10.57 9.54 3.97
C PHE A 166 -12.11 9.61 3.92
N TYR A 167 -12.81 8.94 4.83
CA TYR A 167 -14.27 8.90 4.85
C TYR A 167 -14.91 10.08 5.56
N ARG A 168 -14.12 10.95 6.18
CA ARG A 168 -14.63 12.16 6.85
C ARG A 168 -14.98 13.26 5.83
N LYS A 169 -15.92 14.15 6.20
CA LYS A 169 -16.26 15.35 5.43
C LYS A 169 -15.06 16.31 5.35
N ASP A 170 -14.31 16.45 6.46
CA ASP A 170 -13.11 17.28 6.63
C ASP A 170 -11.81 16.56 6.21
N ARG A 171 -11.89 15.64 5.24
CA ARG A 171 -10.74 14.88 4.75
C ARG A 171 -9.63 15.76 4.19
N ILE A 172 -8.38 15.39 4.47
CA ILE A 172 -7.20 16.11 3.98
C ILE A 172 -7.02 15.90 2.46
N HIS A 173 -7.22 14.66 1.97
CA HIS A 173 -7.11 14.32 0.56
C HIS A 173 -8.34 13.56 0.05
N LYS A 174 -8.64 13.77 -1.25
CA LYS A 174 -9.70 13.01 -1.96
C LYS A 174 -9.23 11.62 -2.44
N LYS A 175 -7.97 11.25 -2.19
CA LYS A 175 -7.37 9.97 -2.56
C LYS A 175 -6.97 9.22 -1.30
N ARG A 176 -7.05 7.87 -1.32
CA ARG A 176 -6.61 7.03 -0.22
C ARG A 176 -5.12 7.11 0.03
N PHE A 177 -4.34 7.31 -1.00
CA PHE A 177 -2.92 7.62 -0.94
C PHE A 177 -2.54 8.57 -2.07
N CYS A 178 -1.49 9.32 -1.87
CA CYS A 178 -0.87 10.19 -2.86
C CYS A 178 0.50 9.64 -3.24
N ALA A 179 0.88 9.76 -4.50
CA ALA A 179 2.14 9.23 -5.00
C ALA A 179 2.73 10.13 -6.07
N SER A 180 4.05 10.11 -6.21
CA SER A 180 4.74 10.80 -7.30
C SER A 180 4.39 10.18 -8.65
N LEU A 181 4.42 10.99 -9.71
CA LEU A 181 4.01 10.56 -11.06
C LEU A 181 5.03 9.65 -11.74
N ASN A 182 6.28 9.71 -11.31
CA ASN A 182 7.39 8.92 -11.85
C ASN A 182 7.48 7.47 -11.31
N LEU A 183 6.45 7.00 -10.59
CA LEU A 183 6.40 5.63 -10.13
C LEU A 183 5.97 4.68 -11.26
N VAL A 184 6.77 3.65 -11.46
CA VAL A 184 6.49 2.58 -12.43
C VAL A 184 5.46 1.63 -11.85
N MET A 185 4.57 1.09 -12.69
CA MET A 185 3.64 0.02 -12.37
C MET A 185 4.16 -1.30 -12.95
N PRO A 186 3.89 -2.44 -12.28
CA PRO A 186 4.22 -3.74 -12.85
C PRO A 186 3.41 -4.00 -14.11
N GLU A 187 3.98 -4.79 -15.00
CA GLU A 187 3.26 -5.27 -16.19
C GLU A 187 2.11 -6.20 -15.76
N ILE A 188 0.89 -5.87 -16.20
CA ILE A 188 -0.30 -6.67 -15.94
C ILE A 188 -0.60 -7.53 -17.16
N ARG A 189 -0.39 -8.85 -17.03
CA ARG A 189 -0.77 -9.81 -18.06
C ARG A 189 -2.11 -10.45 -17.71
N LYS A 190 -3.04 -10.45 -18.65
CA LYS A 190 -4.36 -11.09 -18.51
C LYS A 190 -4.42 -12.31 -19.42
N GLN A 191 -4.88 -13.42 -18.87
CA GLN A 191 -5.04 -14.66 -19.60
C GLN A 191 -6.38 -15.32 -19.28
N LEU A 192 -7.10 -15.76 -20.30
CA LEU A 192 -8.31 -16.55 -20.12
C LEU A 192 -7.94 -17.98 -19.75
N ILE A 193 -8.49 -18.45 -18.62
CA ILE A 193 -8.34 -19.84 -18.19
C ILE A 193 -9.55 -20.64 -18.72
N LYS A 194 -9.31 -21.59 -19.63
CA LYS A 194 -10.36 -22.43 -20.23
C LYS A 194 -10.82 -23.56 -19.29
N ALA A 195 -10.04 -23.87 -18.24
CA ALA A 195 -10.40 -24.90 -17.27
C ALA A 195 -11.60 -24.51 -16.41
N LYS A 196 -12.47 -25.48 -16.07
CA LYS A 196 -13.66 -25.28 -15.23
C LYS A 196 -13.32 -24.89 -13.78
N GLY A 197 -12.06 -24.95 -13.38
CA GLY A 197 -11.60 -24.59 -12.04
C GLY A 197 -10.10 -24.54 -11.92
N TRP A 198 -9.61 -24.32 -10.70
CA TRP A 198 -8.19 -24.37 -10.36
C TRP A 198 -7.94 -25.15 -9.07
N LYS A 199 -6.73 -25.68 -8.92
CA LYS A 199 -6.30 -26.37 -7.70
C LYS A 199 -6.21 -25.37 -6.55
N LEU A 200 -6.68 -25.76 -5.34
CA LEU A 200 -6.57 -24.93 -4.13
C LEU A 200 -5.10 -24.62 -3.78
N ASN A 201 -4.23 -25.63 -3.96
CA ASN A 201 -2.78 -25.47 -3.82
C ASN A 201 -2.18 -25.25 -5.22
N PRO A 202 -1.80 -24.02 -5.57
CA PRO A 202 -1.21 -23.71 -6.86
C PRO A 202 0.18 -24.39 -6.98
N SER A 203 0.52 -24.77 -8.20
CA SER A 203 1.83 -25.39 -8.49
C SER A 203 2.87 -24.32 -8.79
N SER A 204 4.13 -24.60 -8.43
CA SER A 204 5.29 -23.83 -8.85
C SER A 204 5.46 -23.88 -10.37
N ILE A 205 6.06 -22.84 -10.94
CA ILE A 205 6.44 -22.78 -12.36
C ILE A 205 7.97 -22.71 -12.48
N LYS A 206 8.50 -22.98 -13.68
CA LYS A 206 9.95 -22.97 -13.93
C LYS A 206 10.59 -21.65 -13.45
N GLY A 207 11.55 -21.73 -12.56
CA GLY A 207 12.26 -20.58 -11.99
C GLY A 207 11.56 -19.88 -10.82
N TYR A 208 10.36 -20.34 -10.41
CA TYR A 208 9.59 -19.72 -9.34
C TYR A 208 9.03 -20.77 -8.37
N LEU A 209 8.97 -20.44 -7.09
CA LEU A 209 8.29 -21.19 -6.04
C LEU A 209 7.06 -20.45 -5.56
N VAL A 210 6.02 -21.19 -5.19
CA VAL A 210 4.83 -20.62 -4.56
C VAL A 210 5.15 -20.24 -3.12
N ASP A 211 4.91 -18.97 -2.76
CA ASP A 211 4.87 -18.57 -1.37
C ASP A 211 3.57 -19.11 -0.74
N LYS A 212 3.71 -20.18 0.05
CA LYS A 212 2.57 -20.87 0.69
C LYS A 212 1.77 -19.94 1.60
N ASN A 213 2.43 -18.98 2.28
CA ASN A 213 1.81 -18.03 3.19
C ASN A 213 1.00 -16.94 2.45
N SER A 214 1.22 -16.80 1.14
CA SER A 214 0.49 -15.85 0.30
C SER A 214 -0.78 -16.42 -0.33
N ILE A 215 -1.03 -17.74 -0.20
CA ILE A 215 -2.16 -18.41 -0.84
C ILE A 215 -3.45 -17.99 -0.14
N TYR A 216 -4.34 -17.41 -0.90
CA TYR A 216 -5.71 -17.11 -0.49
C TYR A 216 -6.70 -17.78 -1.46
N ASN A 217 -7.58 -18.60 -0.93
CA ASN A 217 -8.72 -19.17 -1.63
C ASN A 217 -9.99 -18.71 -0.94
N GLY A 218 -10.87 -18.02 -1.64
CA GLY A 218 -12.07 -17.49 -1.04
C GLY A 218 -12.97 -16.81 -2.04
N TYR A 219 -13.74 -15.86 -1.55
CA TYR A 219 -14.61 -15.03 -2.35
C TYR A 219 -14.09 -13.62 -2.41
N GLY A 220 -14.32 -12.95 -3.52
CA GLY A 220 -13.99 -11.55 -3.76
C GLY A 220 -15.13 -10.87 -4.51
N TRP A 221 -15.16 -9.56 -4.42
CA TRP A 221 -16.17 -8.75 -5.12
C TRP A 221 -15.59 -8.26 -6.44
N LEU A 222 -16.33 -8.42 -7.51
CA LEU A 222 -16.01 -7.88 -8.82
C LEU A 222 -17.09 -6.89 -9.22
N ASP A 223 -16.64 -5.74 -9.69
CA ASP A 223 -17.50 -4.75 -10.32
C ASP A 223 -17.81 -5.21 -11.75
N ASN A 224 -19.03 -5.52 -12.03
CA ASN A 224 -19.50 -5.86 -13.37
C ASN A 224 -20.20 -4.68 -14.06
N GLY A 225 -20.21 -3.49 -13.41
CA GLY A 225 -20.72 -2.22 -13.88
C GLY A 225 -22.20 -1.97 -13.60
N GLU A 226 -22.99 -3.00 -13.38
CA GLU A 226 -24.40 -2.89 -12.98
C GLU A 226 -24.54 -3.11 -11.48
N HIS A 227 -23.82 -4.09 -10.96
CA HIS A 227 -23.80 -4.47 -9.55
C HIS A 227 -22.49 -5.14 -9.19
N TRP A 228 -22.30 -5.41 -7.90
CA TRP A 228 -21.14 -6.10 -7.38
C TRP A 228 -21.42 -7.59 -7.27
N ASP A 229 -20.71 -8.38 -8.06
CA ASP A 229 -20.79 -9.84 -8.00
C ASP A 229 -19.78 -10.41 -7.01
N CYS A 230 -20.27 -11.27 -6.13
CA CYS A 230 -19.39 -12.10 -5.31
C CYS A 230 -18.92 -13.28 -6.15
N CYS A 231 -17.64 -13.39 -6.37
CA CYS A 231 -17.08 -14.48 -7.15
C CYS A 231 -15.98 -15.22 -6.40
N ARG A 232 -15.77 -16.49 -6.76
CA ARG A 232 -14.64 -17.26 -6.24
C ARG A 232 -13.32 -16.70 -6.77
N VAL A 233 -12.36 -16.49 -5.85
CA VAL A 233 -11.04 -15.96 -6.18
C VAL A 233 -9.93 -16.82 -5.59
N GLN A 234 -8.78 -16.83 -6.26
CA GLN A 234 -7.53 -17.34 -5.74
C GLN A 234 -6.44 -16.30 -5.95
N ARG A 235 -5.66 -16.03 -4.91
CA ARG A 235 -4.48 -15.14 -4.97
C ARG A 235 -3.28 -15.85 -4.38
N TYR A 236 -2.11 -15.67 -4.97
CA TYR A 236 -0.84 -16.14 -4.43
C TYR A 236 0.33 -15.42 -5.10
N THR A 237 1.49 -15.52 -4.46
CA THR A 237 2.75 -14.95 -4.96
C THR A 237 3.70 -16.06 -5.38
N LEU A 238 4.32 -15.89 -6.52
CA LEU A 238 5.42 -16.71 -7.02
C LEU A 238 6.73 -15.95 -6.78
N ILE A 239 7.67 -16.59 -6.10
CA ILE A 239 8.97 -16.04 -5.72
C ILE A 239 10.04 -16.62 -6.63
N HIS A 240 10.87 -15.78 -7.23
CA HIS A 240 11.97 -16.22 -8.08
C HIS A 240 13.02 -17.00 -7.27
N ILE A 241 13.44 -18.18 -7.76
CA ILE A 241 14.37 -19.07 -7.06
C ILE A 241 15.72 -18.41 -6.76
N GLY A 242 16.20 -17.54 -7.64
CA GLY A 242 17.45 -16.78 -7.43
C GLY A 242 17.46 -15.92 -6.17
N VAL A 243 16.31 -15.41 -5.73
CA VAL A 243 16.16 -14.66 -4.47
C VAL A 243 16.35 -15.57 -3.26
N ILE A 244 15.81 -16.79 -3.32
CA ILE A 244 15.86 -17.78 -2.24
C ILE A 244 17.29 -18.32 -2.07
N CYS A 245 18.00 -18.59 -3.16
CA CYS A 245 19.38 -19.10 -3.12
C CYS A 245 20.35 -18.10 -2.50
N ASN A 246 20.20 -16.81 -2.78
CA ASN A 246 21.06 -15.77 -2.21
C ASN A 246 20.92 -15.67 -0.69
N ARG A 247 19.75 -15.98 -0.11
CA ARG A 247 19.54 -15.98 1.34
C ARG A 247 20.31 -17.08 2.08
N ARG A 248 20.49 -18.25 1.50
CA ARG A 248 21.27 -19.35 2.14
C ARG A 248 22.72 -18.99 2.35
N ARG A 249 23.26 -18.01 1.56
CA ARG A 249 24.65 -17.52 1.71
C ARG A 249 24.80 -16.43 2.77
N THR A 250 23.72 -15.73 3.16
CA THR A 250 23.76 -14.59 4.11
C THR A 250 23.31 -14.94 5.53
N LYS A 251 22.92 -16.20 5.83
CA LYS A 251 22.51 -16.62 7.17
C LYS A 251 23.69 -16.79 8.12
N LYS A 252 24.23 -15.66 8.62
CA LYS A 252 25.04 -15.64 9.86
C LYS A 252 24.63 -14.54 10.86
N HIS A 253 23.55 -13.81 10.62
CA HIS A 253 23.02 -12.82 11.59
C HIS A 253 21.54 -13.07 11.84
N SER A 254 21.18 -13.20 13.13
CA SER A 254 19.81 -13.25 13.63
C SER A 254 19.00 -12.03 13.16
N LEU A 255 17.82 -12.29 12.61
CA LEU A 255 16.87 -11.23 12.27
C LEU A 255 16.44 -10.52 13.57
N PRO A 256 16.41 -9.18 13.61
CA PRO A 256 15.79 -8.49 14.72
C PRO A 256 14.32 -8.87 14.81
N SER A 257 13.83 -9.14 16.05
CA SER A 257 12.43 -9.37 16.35
C SER A 257 11.58 -8.23 15.80
N MET A 258 10.44 -8.55 15.21
CA MET A 258 9.48 -7.55 14.74
C MET A 258 8.99 -6.73 15.94
N PRO A 259 8.94 -5.39 15.85
CA PRO A 259 8.26 -4.60 16.88
C PRO A 259 6.78 -5.00 16.93
N GLU A 260 6.22 -5.11 18.13
CA GLU A 260 4.84 -5.52 18.48
C GLU A 260 3.69 -4.68 17.87
N ILE A 261 4.02 -3.71 17.00
CA ILE A 261 3.06 -2.81 16.34
C ILE A 261 2.16 -3.53 15.32
N PHE A 262 2.46 -4.81 15.00
CA PHE A 262 1.70 -5.63 14.06
C PHE A 262 1.20 -6.91 14.73
N SER A 263 0.57 -6.81 15.92
CA SER A 263 -0.21 -7.91 16.43
C SER A 263 -1.33 -8.27 15.45
N GLU A 264 -1.53 -9.57 15.26
CA GLU A 264 -2.55 -10.15 14.34
C GLU A 264 -3.98 -9.99 14.89
N ASP A 265 -4.30 -8.87 15.51
CA ASP A 265 -5.66 -8.64 16.00
C ASP A 265 -6.61 -8.55 14.81
N ASN A 266 -7.60 -9.40 14.84
CA ASN A 266 -8.74 -9.58 13.92
C ASN A 266 -9.54 -8.27 13.74
N TRP A 267 -8.97 -7.31 13.06
CA TRP A 267 -9.55 -5.97 12.87
C TRP A 267 -10.80 -5.94 11.97
N TRP A 268 -11.31 -7.13 11.59
CA TRP A 268 -12.54 -7.29 10.83
C TRP A 268 -13.79 -7.50 11.71
N GLU A 269 -13.65 -7.84 13.01
CA GLU A 269 -14.75 -8.23 13.87
C GLU A 269 -15.35 -7.09 14.71
N GLU A 270 -14.66 -5.95 14.90
CA GLU A 270 -15.11 -4.90 15.84
C GLU A 270 -15.96 -3.77 15.21
N ARG A 271 -16.59 -3.94 14.06
CA ARG A 271 -17.58 -2.97 13.54
C ARG A 271 -18.92 -3.62 13.21
N GLY A 272 -19.40 -4.49 14.06
CA GLY A 272 -20.79 -4.72 14.27
C GLY A 272 -21.27 -3.70 15.31
N ASP A 273 -22.36 -3.01 14.99
CA ASP A 273 -23.14 -2.18 15.89
C ASP A 273 -22.49 -0.84 16.30
N ASP A 274 -22.69 0.18 15.45
CA ASP A 274 -23.06 1.54 15.84
C ASP A 274 -23.02 2.44 14.58
N ILE A 275 -24.12 2.41 13.83
CA ILE A 275 -24.64 3.54 12.99
C ILE A 275 -26.15 3.44 12.92
#